data_cb55d1a7d8f05084ca84927e64f7f589
#
_entry.id   cb55d1a7d8f05084ca84927e64f7f589
#
_cell.length_a   1.000
_cell.length_b   1.000
_cell.length_c   1.000
_cell.angle_alpha   90.00
_cell.angle_beta   90.00
_cell.angle_gamma   90.00
#
_symmetry.space_group_name_H-M   'P 1'
#
loop_
_entity.id
_entity.type
_entity.pdbx_description
1 polymer ?
#
loop_
_entity_poly.entity_id
_entity_poly.type
_entity_poly.pdbx_seq_one_letter_code
_entity_poly.pdbx_strand_id
1 'polypeptide(L)'
;MADVPSEAPEHCPGTQSENAGKASACAGCPNQSLCSSGAAKQPDPGIALVTERLSSVRNKLLVLSGKGGVGKSTVTSLISRCLAANNSDRNIGVLDIDICGPSQPRVLGVLGEQVHQSGSGWSPVYIEDNLSLMSIGFLLSSPSDAVIWRGPKKNGMIRQFLSEVDWGTLDYLILDTPPGTSDEHLSATSYLKDTGITGAIIITTPPQVALLDVRKEINFCQKVNIPILGVVENMSTFVCPKCKNTAEIFPASTGGAQAMSKELNIEFLGSIPLDPLLARCCDEGKNFLTEMSNSPTVNALNEICKRIVQKCEEEKENCPNNSMQNV
;
A
#
# COMPACT_ATOMS: atom_id res chain seq x y z
N MET A 1 -5.76 13.88 -14.66
CA MET A 1 -7.14 14.37 -14.53
C MET A 1 -7.58 14.48 -13.06
N ALA A 2 -6.63 14.46 -12.09
CA ALA A 2 -6.93 14.51 -10.66
C ALA A 2 -7.31 15.92 -10.13
N ASP A 3 -7.32 16.95 -10.98
CA ASP A 3 -7.54 18.34 -10.59
C ASP A 3 -8.92 18.89 -10.97
N VAL A 4 -9.90 18.03 -11.21
CA VAL A 4 -11.26 18.48 -11.56
C VAL A 4 -12.16 18.31 -10.34
N PRO A 5 -12.72 19.39 -9.76
CA PRO A 5 -13.66 19.29 -8.64
C PRO A 5 -14.88 18.44 -8.99
N SER A 6 -15.45 17.75 -8.01
CA SER A 6 -16.58 16.82 -8.18
C SER A 6 -17.84 17.46 -8.79
N GLU A 7 -17.98 18.77 -8.69
CA GLU A 7 -19.09 19.56 -9.25
C GLU A 7 -18.70 20.39 -10.47
N ALA A 8 -17.57 20.04 -11.11
CA ALA A 8 -17.08 20.77 -12.28
C ALA A 8 -17.86 20.41 -13.55
N PRO A 9 -18.00 21.37 -14.50
CA PRO A 9 -18.60 21.09 -15.81
C PRO A 9 -17.82 20.04 -16.60
N GLU A 10 -18.48 19.35 -17.51
CA GLU A 10 -17.95 18.25 -18.34
C GLU A 10 -16.66 18.61 -19.11
N HIS A 11 -16.45 19.89 -19.43
CA HIS A 11 -15.27 20.40 -20.14
C HIS A 11 -14.36 21.27 -19.26
N CYS A 12 -14.29 20.99 -17.95
CA CYS A 12 -13.43 21.72 -17.03
C CYS A 12 -11.96 21.59 -17.44
N PRO A 13 -11.21 22.71 -17.56
CA PRO A 13 -9.77 22.68 -17.91
C PRO A 13 -8.87 22.11 -16.79
N GLY A 14 -9.42 21.86 -15.59
CA GLY A 14 -8.66 21.46 -14.41
C GLY A 14 -8.19 22.67 -13.59
N THR A 15 -8.05 22.47 -12.26
CA THR A 15 -7.67 23.55 -11.32
C THR A 15 -6.24 24.05 -11.53
N GLN A 16 -5.35 23.19 -12.06
CA GLN A 16 -3.95 23.53 -12.32
C GLN A 16 -3.73 24.22 -13.68
N SER A 17 -4.74 24.24 -14.54
CA SER A 17 -4.66 24.90 -15.86
C SER A 17 -4.46 26.41 -15.71
N GLU A 18 -3.73 27.02 -16.65
CA GLU A 18 -3.61 28.48 -16.76
C GLU A 18 -4.97 29.15 -17.03
N ASN A 19 -5.90 28.41 -17.64
CA ASN A 19 -7.25 28.82 -17.94
C ASN A 19 -8.27 28.47 -16.83
N ALA A 20 -7.81 27.99 -15.66
CA ALA A 20 -8.68 27.66 -14.53
C ALA A 20 -9.48 28.89 -14.07
N GLY A 21 -10.81 28.76 -14.00
CA GLY A 21 -11.73 29.86 -13.66
C GLY A 21 -11.95 30.90 -14.76
N LYS A 22 -11.20 30.84 -15.89
CA LYS A 22 -11.24 31.84 -16.98
C LYS A 22 -11.80 31.26 -18.29
N ALA A 23 -11.78 29.95 -18.48
CA ALA A 23 -12.32 29.31 -19.67
C ALA A 23 -13.83 29.50 -19.79
N SER A 24 -14.35 29.47 -21.00
CA SER A 24 -15.81 29.54 -21.25
C SER A 24 -16.59 28.46 -20.52
N ALA A 25 -16.00 27.26 -20.38
CA ALA A 25 -16.56 26.14 -19.59
C ALA A 25 -16.64 26.43 -18.07
N CYS A 26 -15.95 27.45 -17.57
CA CYS A 26 -16.02 27.85 -16.15
C CYS A 26 -17.19 28.77 -15.84
N ALA A 27 -17.90 29.29 -16.84
CA ALA A 27 -19.03 30.17 -16.63
C ALA A 27 -20.17 29.43 -15.92
N GLY A 28 -20.55 29.93 -14.73
CA GLY A 28 -21.58 29.29 -13.89
C GLY A 28 -21.09 28.11 -13.05
N CYS A 29 -19.80 27.76 -13.10
CA CYS A 29 -19.23 26.74 -12.22
C CYS A 29 -19.21 27.22 -10.76
N PRO A 30 -19.67 26.40 -9.78
CA PRO A 30 -19.61 26.77 -8.36
C PRO A 30 -18.21 27.12 -7.86
N ASN A 31 -17.19 26.52 -8.47
CA ASN A 31 -15.78 26.70 -8.09
C ASN A 31 -15.05 27.79 -8.92
N GLN A 32 -15.77 28.55 -9.78
CA GLN A 32 -15.15 29.53 -10.67
C GLN A 32 -14.32 30.58 -9.92
N SER A 33 -14.85 31.11 -8.83
CA SER A 33 -14.17 32.14 -8.01
C SER A 33 -12.89 31.58 -7.36
N LEU A 34 -12.94 30.37 -6.87
CA LEU A 34 -11.80 29.65 -6.26
C LEU A 34 -10.69 29.39 -7.28
N CYS A 35 -11.07 28.92 -8.48
CA CYS A 35 -10.12 28.68 -9.55
C CYS A 35 -9.50 29.98 -10.11
N SER A 36 -10.30 31.04 -10.25
CA SER A 36 -9.85 32.32 -10.78
C SER A 36 -8.94 33.09 -9.82
N SER A 37 -9.12 32.92 -8.51
CA SER A 37 -8.26 33.53 -7.48
C SER A 37 -6.89 32.85 -7.36
N GLY A 38 -6.69 31.70 -7.98
CA GLY A 38 -5.48 30.90 -7.85
C GLY A 38 -5.37 30.13 -6.53
N ALA A 39 -6.34 30.24 -5.63
CA ALA A 39 -6.36 29.52 -4.35
C ALA A 39 -6.36 28.00 -4.55
N ALA A 40 -6.97 27.52 -5.65
CA ALA A 40 -6.95 26.13 -6.03
C ALA A 40 -5.56 25.62 -6.49
N LYS A 41 -4.59 26.50 -6.70
CA LYS A 41 -3.22 26.17 -7.10
C LYS A 41 -2.25 26.09 -5.93
N GLN A 42 -2.68 26.48 -4.74
CA GLN A 42 -1.81 26.38 -3.56
C GLN A 42 -1.67 24.90 -3.16
N PRO A 43 -0.44 24.45 -2.89
CA PRO A 43 -0.22 23.10 -2.40
C PRO A 43 -1.00 22.91 -1.08
N ASP A 44 -1.60 21.73 -0.91
CA ASP A 44 -2.27 21.37 0.35
C ASP A 44 -1.25 21.48 1.50
N PRO A 45 -1.50 22.32 2.53
CA PRO A 45 -0.61 22.43 3.69
C PRO A 45 -0.36 21.07 4.37
N GLY A 46 -1.27 20.10 4.20
CA GLY A 46 -1.10 18.74 4.68
C GLY A 46 0.09 18.02 4.06
N ILE A 47 0.49 18.34 2.82
CA ILE A 47 1.64 17.71 2.16
C ILE A 47 2.93 18.04 2.92
N ALA A 48 3.13 19.30 3.33
CA ALA A 48 4.29 19.71 4.11
C ALA A 48 4.38 18.96 5.45
N LEU A 49 3.24 18.83 6.16
CA LEU A 49 3.16 18.09 7.43
C LEU A 49 3.49 16.61 7.24
N VAL A 50 2.98 15.99 6.18
CA VAL A 50 3.30 14.59 5.84
C VAL A 50 4.79 14.44 5.52
N THR A 51 5.35 15.36 4.76
CA THR A 51 6.78 15.33 4.40
C THR A 51 7.66 15.44 5.63
N GLU A 52 7.35 16.33 6.54
CA GLU A 52 8.06 16.48 7.81
C GLU A 52 7.95 15.19 8.67
N ARG A 53 6.73 14.68 8.85
CA ARG A 53 6.46 13.49 9.68
C ARG A 53 7.15 12.23 9.16
N LEU A 54 7.17 12.04 7.85
CA LEU A 54 7.76 10.87 7.21
C LEU A 54 9.23 11.06 6.79
N SER A 55 9.87 12.16 7.19
CA SER A 55 11.29 12.41 6.88
C SER A 55 12.25 11.38 7.47
N SER A 56 11.89 10.80 8.64
CA SER A 56 12.64 9.72 9.31
C SER A 56 12.33 8.31 8.78
N VAL A 57 11.44 8.18 7.79
CA VAL A 57 11.09 6.90 7.16
C VAL A 57 11.93 6.68 5.91
N ARG A 58 12.77 5.66 5.94
CA ARG A 58 13.76 5.39 4.87
C ARG A 58 13.15 4.86 3.57
N ASN A 59 12.24 3.88 3.67
CA ASN A 59 11.56 3.28 2.51
C ASN A 59 10.05 3.32 2.71
N LYS A 60 9.32 3.79 1.70
CA LYS A 60 7.86 3.84 1.68
C LYS A 60 7.35 2.96 0.55
N LEU A 61 6.70 1.85 0.91
CA LEU A 61 6.25 0.83 -0.02
C LEU A 61 4.73 0.80 -0.09
N LEU A 62 4.18 0.81 -1.30
CA LEU A 62 2.75 0.60 -1.52
C LEU A 62 2.51 -0.87 -1.88
N VAL A 63 1.57 -1.53 -1.21
CA VAL A 63 1.13 -2.86 -1.60
C VAL A 63 -0.22 -2.74 -2.29
N LEU A 64 -0.25 -3.06 -3.58
CA LEU A 64 -1.37 -2.88 -4.48
C LEU A 64 -1.95 -4.22 -4.93
N SER A 65 -3.22 -4.25 -5.28
CA SER A 65 -3.84 -5.39 -5.95
C SER A 65 -5.02 -4.95 -6.81
N GLY A 66 -5.14 -5.50 -8.01
CA GLY A 66 -6.23 -5.16 -8.92
C GLY A 66 -7.59 -5.72 -8.49
N LYS A 67 -7.63 -6.75 -7.61
CA LYS A 67 -8.87 -7.39 -7.12
C LYS A 67 -8.83 -7.64 -5.63
N GLY A 68 -10.03 -7.67 -5.03
CA GLY A 68 -10.23 -8.24 -3.70
C GLY A 68 -10.05 -9.75 -3.70
N GLY A 69 -9.63 -10.30 -2.55
CA GLY A 69 -9.50 -11.76 -2.37
C GLY A 69 -8.22 -12.39 -2.90
N VAL A 70 -7.29 -11.62 -3.49
CA VAL A 70 -5.97 -12.15 -3.93
C VAL A 70 -4.98 -12.35 -2.77
N GLY A 71 -5.35 -11.99 -1.55
CA GLY A 71 -4.51 -12.13 -0.36
C GLY A 71 -3.53 -10.98 -0.15
N LYS A 72 -3.83 -9.78 -0.66
CA LYS A 72 -3.00 -8.58 -0.51
C LYS A 72 -2.59 -8.33 0.95
N SER A 73 -3.54 -8.19 1.85
CA SER A 73 -3.28 -7.91 3.27
C SER A 73 -2.55 -9.05 3.99
N THR A 74 -2.80 -10.30 3.59
CA THR A 74 -2.04 -11.46 4.06
C THR A 74 -0.58 -11.36 3.63
N VAL A 75 -0.31 -11.06 2.35
CA VAL A 75 1.05 -10.91 1.85
C VAL A 75 1.73 -9.69 2.45
N THR A 76 1.01 -8.58 2.66
CA THR A 76 1.52 -7.40 3.39
C THR A 76 2.01 -7.77 4.78
N SER A 77 1.20 -8.49 5.55
CA SER A 77 1.59 -8.93 6.91
C SER A 77 2.77 -9.91 6.89
N LEU A 78 2.84 -10.80 5.90
CA LEU A 78 3.95 -11.73 5.76
C LEU A 78 5.26 -11.02 5.41
N ILE A 79 5.23 -10.07 4.48
CA ILE A 79 6.39 -9.25 4.10
C ILE A 79 6.88 -8.45 5.30
N SER A 80 5.98 -7.78 6.03
CA SER A 80 6.36 -6.97 7.20
C SER A 80 6.99 -7.81 8.31
N ARG A 81 6.38 -8.95 8.69
CA ARG A 81 6.97 -9.88 9.65
C ARG A 81 8.30 -10.47 9.17
N CYS A 82 8.41 -10.81 7.88
CA CYS A 82 9.65 -11.35 7.32
C CYS A 82 10.79 -10.32 7.33
N LEU A 83 10.51 -9.05 6.98
CA LEU A 83 11.50 -7.98 7.03
C LEU A 83 11.95 -7.68 8.46
N ALA A 84 11.04 -7.71 9.44
CA ALA A 84 11.34 -7.54 10.86
C ALA A 84 12.17 -8.72 11.41
N ALA A 85 11.78 -9.96 11.09
CA ALA A 85 12.46 -11.17 11.59
C ALA A 85 13.86 -11.37 10.98
N ASN A 86 14.06 -10.96 9.72
CA ASN A 86 15.37 -11.12 9.04
C ASN A 86 16.45 -10.17 9.55
N ASN A 87 16.09 -9.11 10.26
CA ASN A 87 17.02 -8.20 10.90
C ASN A 87 16.31 -7.47 12.04
N SER A 88 16.68 -7.79 13.28
CA SER A 88 16.12 -7.20 14.51
C SER A 88 16.34 -5.68 14.63
N ASP A 89 17.36 -5.15 13.97
CA ASP A 89 17.66 -3.72 13.99
C ASP A 89 16.81 -2.91 12.99
N ARG A 90 16.03 -3.59 12.13
CA ARG A 90 15.10 -2.95 11.20
C ARG A 90 13.78 -2.65 11.88
N ASN A 91 13.37 -1.40 11.82
CA ASN A 91 12.08 -0.95 12.29
C ASN A 91 11.08 -0.90 11.11
N ILE A 92 9.97 -1.62 11.25
CA ILE A 92 8.94 -1.77 10.24
C ILE A 92 7.63 -1.18 10.74
N GLY A 93 7.03 -0.29 9.96
CA GLY A 93 5.67 0.19 10.17
C GLY A 93 4.73 -0.37 9.11
N VAL A 94 3.54 -0.77 9.52
CA VAL A 94 2.44 -1.11 8.60
C VAL A 94 1.34 -0.07 8.75
N LEU A 95 0.93 0.53 7.65
CA LEU A 95 -0.20 1.45 7.61
C LEU A 95 -1.32 0.84 6.76
N ASP A 96 -2.41 0.46 7.42
CA ASP A 96 -3.60 -0.06 6.78
C ASP A 96 -4.50 1.11 6.34
N ILE A 97 -4.53 1.39 5.04
CA ILE A 97 -5.38 2.41 4.43
C ILE A 97 -6.59 1.82 3.69
N ASP A 98 -6.85 0.52 3.83
CA ASP A 98 -8.14 -0.06 3.42
C ASP A 98 -9.22 0.32 4.44
N ILE A 99 -9.67 1.57 4.35
CA ILE A 99 -10.58 2.18 5.32
C ILE A 99 -11.90 1.42 5.43
N CYS A 100 -12.36 0.79 4.35
CA CYS A 100 -13.65 0.09 4.33
C CYS A 100 -13.57 -1.36 4.81
N GLY A 101 -12.41 -1.98 4.70
CA GLY A 101 -12.21 -3.39 5.06
C GLY A 101 -10.90 -3.63 5.82
N PRO A 102 -10.64 -2.90 6.92
CA PRO A 102 -9.38 -3.02 7.64
C PRO A 102 -9.19 -4.44 8.16
N SER A 103 -8.15 -5.10 7.71
CA SER A 103 -7.88 -6.50 8.05
C SER A 103 -6.58 -6.71 8.83
N GLN A 104 -5.65 -5.76 8.78
CA GLN A 104 -4.35 -5.89 9.41
C GLN A 104 -4.40 -6.12 10.93
N PRO A 105 -5.29 -5.48 11.72
CA PRO A 105 -5.37 -5.77 13.16
C PRO A 105 -5.68 -7.23 13.48
N ARG A 106 -6.51 -7.89 12.66
CA ARG A 106 -6.79 -9.33 12.82
C ARG A 106 -5.61 -10.18 12.39
N VAL A 107 -5.09 -9.93 11.19
CA VAL A 107 -4.02 -10.75 10.58
C VAL A 107 -2.74 -10.68 11.40
N LEU A 108 -2.46 -9.53 12.00
CA LEU A 108 -1.28 -9.32 12.85
C LEU A 108 -1.52 -9.64 14.34
N GLY A 109 -2.73 -10.05 14.73
CA GLY A 109 -3.03 -10.55 16.06
C GLY A 109 -3.22 -9.48 17.15
N VAL A 110 -3.53 -8.25 16.74
CA VAL A 110 -3.73 -7.10 17.65
C VAL A 110 -5.15 -6.52 17.57
N LEU A 111 -6.11 -7.38 17.24
CA LEU A 111 -7.51 -6.98 17.17
C LEU A 111 -8.03 -6.62 18.58
N GLY A 112 -8.60 -5.42 18.72
CA GLY A 112 -9.13 -4.90 19.98
C GLY A 112 -8.14 -4.05 20.77
N GLU A 113 -6.88 -3.92 20.31
CA GLU A 113 -5.95 -2.95 20.86
C GLU A 113 -6.42 -1.51 20.55
N GLN A 114 -5.98 -0.58 21.36
CA GLN A 114 -6.34 0.83 21.25
C GLN A 114 -5.12 1.71 20.94
N VAL A 115 -5.33 2.69 20.10
CA VAL A 115 -4.33 3.73 19.79
C VAL A 115 -4.34 4.79 20.88
N HIS A 116 -3.18 5.14 21.39
CA HIS A 116 -3.00 6.25 22.33
C HIS A 116 -2.60 7.52 21.58
N GLN A 117 -3.23 8.63 21.95
CA GLN A 117 -2.88 9.94 21.44
C GLN A 117 -2.09 10.71 22.50
N SER A 118 -0.97 11.28 22.10
CA SER A 118 -0.10 12.12 22.92
C SER A 118 0.10 13.50 22.26
N GLY A 119 0.90 14.36 22.87
CA GLY A 119 1.27 15.64 22.27
C GLY A 119 2.12 15.51 21.00
N SER A 120 2.80 14.37 20.80
CA SER A 120 3.58 14.06 19.58
C SER A 120 2.75 13.45 18.45
N GLY A 121 1.52 13.04 18.70
CA GLY A 121 0.62 12.40 17.75
C GLY A 121 0.06 11.07 18.25
N TRP A 122 -0.37 10.23 17.32
CA TRP A 122 -0.88 8.89 17.62
C TRP A 122 0.24 7.88 17.68
N SER A 123 0.31 7.12 18.76
CA SER A 123 1.27 6.01 18.87
C SER A 123 0.74 4.81 18.10
N PRO A 124 1.50 4.22 17.16
CA PRO A 124 1.10 2.99 16.50
C PRO A 124 1.08 1.83 17.51
N VAL A 125 0.31 0.79 17.22
CA VAL A 125 0.26 -0.43 18.04
C VAL A 125 1.46 -1.30 17.70
N TYR A 126 2.26 -1.67 18.70
CA TYR A 126 3.41 -2.55 18.51
C TYR A 126 2.97 -4.01 18.53
N ILE A 127 3.40 -4.77 17.55
CA ILE A 127 3.16 -6.22 17.40
C ILE A 127 4.37 -7.00 17.91
N GLU A 128 5.55 -6.52 17.58
CA GLU A 128 6.86 -6.98 17.99
C GLU A 128 7.72 -5.74 18.30
N ASP A 129 8.87 -5.88 18.92
CA ASP A 129 9.72 -4.75 19.33
C ASP A 129 10.07 -3.83 18.15
N ASN A 130 10.18 -4.39 16.95
CA ASN A 130 10.54 -3.70 15.72
C ASN A 130 9.46 -3.74 14.62
N LEU A 131 8.21 -4.08 14.98
CA LEU A 131 7.07 -4.10 14.05
C LEU A 131 5.86 -3.42 14.67
N SER A 132 5.37 -2.39 14.02
CA SER A 132 4.22 -1.60 14.45
C SER A 132 3.14 -1.47 13.38
N LEU A 133 1.91 -1.22 13.80
CA LEU A 133 0.73 -1.11 12.95
C LEU A 133 -0.09 0.12 13.30
N MET A 134 -0.57 0.82 12.28
CA MET A 134 -1.68 1.76 12.37
C MET A 134 -2.78 1.37 11.40
N SER A 135 -4.02 1.35 11.87
CA SER A 135 -5.21 1.00 11.09
C SER A 135 -6.43 1.74 11.62
N ILE A 136 -7.37 2.04 10.74
CA ILE A 136 -8.69 2.54 11.12
C ILE A 136 -9.43 1.58 12.07
N GLY A 137 -9.10 0.28 11.97
CA GLY A 137 -9.70 -0.76 12.83
C GLY A 137 -9.55 -0.48 14.32
N PHE A 138 -8.51 0.24 14.74
CA PHE A 138 -8.30 0.65 16.13
C PHE A 138 -9.16 1.83 16.61
N LEU A 139 -9.76 2.56 15.65
CA LEU A 139 -10.59 3.74 15.91
C LEU A 139 -12.08 3.44 15.79
N LEU A 140 -12.45 2.21 15.42
CA LEU A 140 -13.83 1.77 15.34
C LEU A 140 -14.33 1.33 16.71
N SER A 141 -15.60 1.64 17.00
CA SER A 141 -16.24 1.24 18.28
C SER A 141 -16.43 -0.27 18.38
N SER A 142 -16.59 -0.94 17.24
CA SER A 142 -16.70 -2.39 17.12
C SER A 142 -16.01 -2.89 15.85
N PRO A 143 -15.36 -4.07 15.87
CA PRO A 143 -14.79 -4.68 14.67
C PRO A 143 -15.81 -4.99 13.56
N SER A 144 -17.10 -5.02 13.89
CA SER A 144 -18.21 -5.24 12.96
C SER A 144 -18.84 -3.94 12.47
N ASP A 145 -18.36 -2.77 12.89
CA ASP A 145 -18.90 -1.50 12.44
C ASP A 145 -18.56 -1.26 10.96
N ALA A 146 -19.61 -1.02 10.16
CA ALA A 146 -19.41 -0.68 8.76
C ALA A 146 -18.93 0.76 8.61
N VAL A 147 -17.77 0.94 7.96
CA VAL A 147 -17.25 2.28 7.63
C VAL A 147 -17.96 2.79 6.36
N ILE A 148 -19.00 3.60 6.55
CA ILE A 148 -19.78 4.20 5.46
C ILE A 148 -19.33 5.66 5.28
N TRP A 149 -18.07 5.85 4.87
CA TRP A 149 -17.51 7.17 4.65
C TRP A 149 -17.39 7.49 3.17
N ARG A 150 -17.68 8.76 2.82
CA ARG A 150 -17.48 9.29 1.48
C ARG A 150 -16.03 9.73 1.28
N GLY A 151 -15.60 9.86 0.02
CA GLY A 151 -14.23 10.21 -0.38
C GLY A 151 -13.55 11.29 0.48
N PRO A 152 -14.13 12.49 0.71
CA PRO A 152 -13.47 13.53 1.49
C PRO A 152 -13.12 13.11 2.92
N LYS A 153 -13.97 12.30 3.59
CA LYS A 153 -13.69 11.82 4.94
C LYS A 153 -12.58 10.77 4.94
N LYS A 154 -12.57 9.87 3.95
CA LYS A 154 -11.48 8.89 3.77
C LYS A 154 -10.15 9.57 3.50
N ASN A 155 -10.13 10.57 2.60
CA ASN A 155 -8.94 11.35 2.28
C ASN A 155 -8.41 12.10 3.51
N GLY A 156 -9.30 12.70 4.31
CA GLY A 156 -8.94 13.33 5.58
C GLY A 156 -8.29 12.36 6.55
N MET A 157 -8.80 11.13 6.66
CA MET A 157 -8.23 10.10 7.53
C MET A 157 -6.85 9.61 7.05
N ILE A 158 -6.69 9.40 5.74
CA ILE A 158 -5.38 9.02 5.17
C ILE A 158 -4.35 10.12 5.46
N ARG A 159 -4.73 11.39 5.27
CA ARG A 159 -3.86 12.51 5.62
C ARG A 159 -3.48 12.48 7.10
N GLN A 160 -4.45 12.30 8.01
CA GLN A 160 -4.18 12.20 9.44
C GLN A 160 -3.22 11.05 9.77
N PHE A 161 -3.41 9.87 9.23
CA PHE A 161 -2.49 8.75 9.44
C PHE A 161 -1.07 9.05 8.96
N LEU A 162 -0.93 9.75 7.83
CA LEU A 162 0.38 10.09 7.30
C LEU A 162 1.06 11.25 8.05
N SER A 163 0.29 12.20 8.63
CA SER A 163 0.82 13.39 9.28
C SER A 163 0.85 13.34 10.80
N GLU A 164 -0.02 12.53 11.44
CA GLU A 164 -0.21 12.55 12.90
C GLU A 164 0.29 11.29 13.61
N VAL A 165 0.56 10.18 12.89
CA VAL A 165 1.13 8.99 13.53
C VAL A 165 2.61 9.20 13.81
N ASP A 166 3.01 8.96 15.05
CA ASP A 166 4.40 9.07 15.48
C ASP A 166 5.13 7.73 15.26
N TRP A 167 5.65 7.58 14.06
CA TRP A 167 6.36 6.36 13.65
C TRP A 167 7.78 6.24 14.22
N GLY A 168 8.34 7.35 14.73
CA GLY A 168 9.77 7.39 15.02
C GLY A 168 10.63 7.18 13.77
N THR A 169 11.74 6.47 13.91
CA THR A 169 12.61 6.13 12.78
C THR A 169 12.24 4.75 12.24
N LEU A 170 11.86 4.69 10.96
CA LEU A 170 11.53 3.43 10.27
C LEU A 170 12.46 3.17 9.09
N ASP A 171 12.87 1.91 8.94
CA ASP A 171 13.51 1.43 7.71
C ASP A 171 12.50 1.21 6.59
N TYR A 172 11.30 0.74 6.95
CA TYR A 172 10.21 0.51 6.00
C TYR A 172 8.87 0.92 6.59
N LEU A 173 8.11 1.72 5.84
CA LEU A 173 6.68 1.93 6.04
C LEU A 173 5.94 1.26 4.88
N ILE A 174 5.13 0.24 5.19
CA ILE A 174 4.40 -0.56 4.21
C ILE A 174 2.93 -0.18 4.28
N LEU A 175 2.40 0.37 3.18
CA LEU A 175 1.01 0.78 3.09
C LEU A 175 0.17 -0.34 2.46
N ASP A 176 -0.75 -0.90 3.24
CA ASP A 176 -1.76 -1.84 2.75
C ASP A 176 -2.96 -1.06 2.19
N THR A 177 -3.11 -1.06 0.87
CA THR A 177 -4.12 -0.25 0.16
C THR A 177 -5.43 -1.02 -0.03
N PRO A 178 -6.57 -0.40 -0.33
CA PRO A 178 -7.74 -1.14 -0.79
C PRO A 178 -7.49 -1.84 -2.14
N PRO A 179 -8.32 -2.81 -2.55
CA PRO A 179 -8.19 -3.42 -3.88
C PRO A 179 -8.67 -2.48 -4.99
N GLY A 180 -8.05 -2.57 -6.15
CA GLY A 180 -8.33 -1.74 -7.33
C GLY A 180 -7.82 -0.31 -7.20
N THR A 181 -8.03 0.49 -8.25
CA THR A 181 -7.65 1.91 -8.25
C THR A 181 -8.79 2.75 -7.67
N SER A 182 -8.66 3.19 -6.43
CA SER A 182 -9.66 3.97 -5.70
C SER A 182 -9.14 5.36 -5.32
N ASP A 183 -10.03 6.19 -4.76
CA ASP A 183 -9.66 7.53 -4.27
C ASP A 183 -8.61 7.48 -3.18
N GLU A 184 -8.56 6.40 -2.38
CA GLU A 184 -7.55 6.20 -1.35
C GLU A 184 -6.14 6.09 -1.93
N HIS A 185 -5.98 5.44 -3.09
CA HIS A 185 -4.69 5.37 -3.79
C HIS A 185 -4.24 6.75 -4.27
N LEU A 186 -5.15 7.51 -4.90
CA LEU A 186 -4.86 8.86 -5.37
C LEU A 186 -4.49 9.78 -4.20
N SER A 187 -5.21 9.67 -3.08
CA SER A 187 -4.92 10.48 -1.89
C SER A 187 -3.58 10.13 -1.28
N ALA A 188 -3.31 8.83 -1.04
CA ALA A 188 -2.03 8.40 -0.49
C ALA A 188 -0.86 8.81 -1.39
N THR A 189 -0.96 8.60 -2.70
CA THR A 189 0.10 8.98 -3.64
C THR A 189 0.30 10.48 -3.73
N SER A 190 -0.78 11.27 -3.66
CA SER A 190 -0.70 12.73 -3.66
C SER A 190 0.02 13.27 -2.43
N TYR A 191 -0.31 12.76 -1.24
CA TYR A 191 0.35 13.16 0.01
C TYR A 191 1.79 12.66 0.11
N LEU A 192 2.09 11.49 -0.45
CA LEU A 192 3.43 10.89 -0.41
C LEU A 192 4.36 11.37 -1.53
N LYS A 193 3.86 12.10 -2.52
CA LYS A 193 4.60 12.50 -3.72
C LYS A 193 5.94 13.16 -3.37
N ASP A 194 5.94 14.09 -2.43
CA ASP A 194 7.11 14.86 -2.05
C ASP A 194 7.98 14.17 -0.98
N THR A 195 7.48 13.06 -0.40
CA THR A 195 8.23 12.29 0.60
C THR A 195 9.15 11.24 0.01
N GLY A 196 9.06 10.99 -1.30
CA GLY A 196 9.81 9.94 -2.00
C GLY A 196 9.24 8.55 -1.74
N ILE A 197 8.28 8.10 -2.57
CA ILE A 197 7.80 6.71 -2.58
C ILE A 197 8.90 5.84 -3.17
N THR A 198 9.37 4.83 -2.42
CA THR A 198 10.41 3.91 -2.90
C THR A 198 9.87 3.02 -4.01
N GLY A 199 8.61 2.55 -3.89
CA GLY A 199 7.96 1.82 -4.97
C GLY A 199 6.73 1.03 -4.55
N ALA A 200 6.12 0.38 -5.54
CA ALA A 200 4.94 -0.45 -5.38
C ALA A 200 5.25 -1.94 -5.56
N ILE A 201 4.64 -2.76 -4.71
CA ILE A 201 4.61 -4.23 -4.82
C ILE A 201 3.18 -4.60 -5.22
N ILE A 202 3.01 -5.32 -6.32
CA ILE A 202 1.69 -5.68 -6.84
C ILE A 202 1.41 -7.15 -6.55
N ILE A 203 0.30 -7.43 -5.85
CA ILE A 203 -0.11 -8.77 -5.48
C ILE A 203 -1.22 -9.26 -6.42
N THR A 204 -1.06 -10.47 -6.93
CA THR A 204 -2.04 -11.11 -7.83
C THR A 204 -2.18 -12.60 -7.56
N THR A 205 -3.06 -13.24 -8.31
CA THR A 205 -3.20 -14.69 -8.40
C THR A 205 -3.07 -15.14 -9.87
N PRO A 206 -2.80 -16.43 -10.18
CA PRO A 206 -2.51 -16.89 -11.52
C PRO A 206 -3.59 -16.65 -12.60
N PRO A 207 -4.90 -16.68 -12.30
CA PRO A 207 -5.94 -16.58 -13.32
C PRO A 207 -5.90 -15.26 -14.11
N GLN A 208 -6.15 -15.33 -15.40
CA GLN A 208 -6.15 -14.19 -16.33
C GLN A 208 -7.07 -13.05 -15.88
N VAL A 209 -8.19 -13.34 -15.23
CA VAL A 209 -9.11 -12.33 -14.73
C VAL A 209 -8.47 -11.44 -13.65
N ALA A 210 -7.51 -11.96 -12.87
CA ALA A 210 -6.75 -11.15 -11.91
C ALA A 210 -5.66 -10.35 -12.63
N LEU A 211 -4.97 -10.96 -13.60
CA LEU A 211 -3.88 -10.33 -14.35
C LEU A 211 -4.35 -9.13 -15.19
N LEU A 212 -5.58 -9.17 -15.71
CA LEU A 212 -6.15 -8.02 -16.43
C LEU A 212 -6.27 -6.77 -15.54
N ASP A 213 -6.61 -6.95 -14.27
CA ASP A 213 -6.68 -5.81 -13.34
C ASP A 213 -5.30 -5.38 -12.85
N VAL A 214 -4.34 -6.31 -12.71
CA VAL A 214 -2.93 -5.95 -12.46
C VAL A 214 -2.38 -5.02 -13.53
N ARG A 215 -2.71 -5.24 -14.80
CA ARG A 215 -2.31 -4.31 -15.89
C ARG A 215 -2.84 -2.89 -15.68
N LYS A 216 -4.01 -2.74 -15.06
CA LYS A 216 -4.56 -1.42 -14.71
C LYS A 216 -3.77 -0.78 -13.57
N GLU A 217 -3.38 -1.58 -12.55
CA GLU A 217 -2.52 -1.11 -11.44
C GLU A 217 -1.14 -0.66 -11.95
N ILE A 218 -0.54 -1.43 -12.85
CA ILE A 218 0.72 -1.07 -13.51
C ILE A 218 0.58 0.27 -14.25
N ASN A 219 -0.48 0.42 -15.04
CA ASN A 219 -0.75 1.67 -15.74
C ASN A 219 -1.01 2.85 -14.79
N PHE A 220 -1.69 2.59 -13.67
CA PHE A 220 -1.86 3.58 -12.61
C PHE A 220 -0.50 4.04 -12.08
N CYS A 221 0.37 3.11 -11.63
CA CYS A 221 1.70 3.44 -11.13
C CYS A 221 2.52 4.28 -12.13
N GLN A 222 2.47 3.90 -13.42
CA GLN A 222 3.14 4.64 -14.49
C GLN A 222 2.61 6.07 -14.63
N LYS A 223 1.28 6.27 -14.56
CA LYS A 223 0.64 7.60 -14.67
C LYS A 223 0.95 8.52 -13.49
N VAL A 224 1.12 7.96 -12.29
CA VAL A 224 1.44 8.73 -11.08
C VAL A 224 2.94 8.74 -10.76
N ASN A 225 3.77 8.19 -11.64
CA ASN A 225 5.22 8.10 -11.54
C ASN A 225 5.70 7.39 -10.25
N ILE A 226 5.09 6.25 -9.91
CA ILE A 226 5.53 5.38 -8.83
C ILE A 226 6.37 4.25 -9.41
N PRO A 227 7.62 4.03 -8.96
CA PRO A 227 8.40 2.87 -9.33
C PRO A 227 7.68 1.57 -8.98
N ILE A 228 7.78 0.56 -9.85
CA ILE A 228 7.21 -0.76 -9.57
C ILE A 228 8.36 -1.69 -9.21
N LEU A 229 8.45 -2.08 -7.92
CA LEU A 229 9.48 -3.00 -7.45
C LEU A 229 9.28 -4.40 -8.02
N GLY A 230 8.03 -4.78 -8.24
CA GLY A 230 7.70 -6.01 -8.92
C GLY A 230 6.34 -6.60 -8.55
N VAL A 231 6.08 -7.79 -9.08
CA VAL A 231 4.82 -8.53 -8.92
C VAL A 231 5.06 -9.79 -8.10
N VAL A 232 4.18 -10.06 -7.14
CA VAL A 232 4.11 -11.30 -6.37
C VAL A 232 2.86 -12.07 -6.78
N GLU A 233 3.02 -13.33 -7.17
CA GLU A 233 1.92 -14.23 -7.48
C GLU A 233 1.57 -15.08 -6.26
N ASN A 234 0.46 -14.78 -5.62
CA ASN A 234 -0.05 -15.53 -4.47
C ASN A 234 -0.95 -16.69 -4.93
N MET A 235 -1.10 -17.72 -4.09
CA MET A 235 -1.92 -18.89 -4.37
C MET A 235 -1.53 -19.61 -5.68
N SER A 236 -0.23 -19.63 -5.99
CA SER A 236 0.30 -20.15 -7.27
C SER A 236 0.11 -21.67 -7.39
N THR A 237 0.50 -22.41 -6.38
CA THR A 237 0.43 -23.86 -6.32
C THR A 237 -0.02 -24.31 -4.94
N PHE A 238 -0.56 -25.51 -4.86
CA PHE A 238 -0.87 -26.18 -3.59
C PHE A 238 0.06 -27.37 -3.40
N VAL A 239 0.75 -27.42 -2.27
CA VAL A 239 1.57 -28.58 -1.89
C VAL A 239 0.82 -29.38 -0.84
N CYS A 240 0.43 -30.61 -1.18
CA CYS A 240 -0.28 -31.49 -0.25
C CYS A 240 0.58 -31.78 0.98
N PRO A 241 0.10 -31.48 2.22
CA PRO A 241 0.90 -31.71 3.42
C PRO A 241 1.18 -33.19 3.70
N LYS A 242 0.35 -34.11 3.18
CA LYS A 242 0.49 -35.54 3.37
C LYS A 242 1.42 -36.20 2.35
N CYS A 243 1.11 -36.06 1.05
CA CYS A 243 1.86 -36.76 -0.01
C CYS A 243 2.92 -35.90 -0.72
N LYS A 244 3.02 -34.63 -0.38
CA LYS A 244 3.94 -33.63 -0.97
C LYS A 244 3.76 -33.40 -2.46
N ASN A 245 2.73 -33.97 -3.08
CA ASN A 245 2.41 -33.68 -4.48
C ASN A 245 1.98 -32.24 -4.64
N THR A 246 2.44 -31.63 -5.73
CA THR A 246 2.08 -30.24 -6.11
C THR A 246 0.93 -30.28 -7.10
N ALA A 247 -0.05 -29.41 -6.92
CA ALA A 247 -1.19 -29.21 -7.81
C ALA A 247 -1.45 -27.73 -8.04
N GLU A 248 -1.87 -27.38 -9.24
CA GLU A 248 -2.36 -26.03 -9.56
C GLU A 248 -3.87 -25.97 -9.29
N ILE A 249 -4.25 -25.28 -8.22
CA ILE A 249 -5.67 -25.05 -7.90
C ILE A 249 -6.25 -23.95 -8.78
N PHE A 250 -5.44 -22.93 -9.06
CA PHE A 250 -5.78 -21.82 -9.94
C PHE A 250 -4.85 -21.87 -11.17
N PRO A 251 -5.27 -22.49 -12.28
CA PRO A 251 -4.39 -22.66 -13.43
C PRO A 251 -4.00 -21.34 -14.08
N ALA A 252 -2.73 -21.19 -14.37
CA ALA A 252 -2.14 -20.07 -15.09
C ALA A 252 -2.31 -20.22 -16.61
N SER A 253 -3.54 -20.12 -17.13
CA SER A 253 -3.87 -20.40 -18.54
C SER A 253 -3.08 -19.56 -19.56
N THR A 254 -2.55 -18.41 -19.14
CA THR A 254 -1.73 -17.48 -19.96
C THR A 254 -0.29 -17.37 -19.48
N GLY A 255 0.17 -18.31 -18.64
CA GLY A 255 1.51 -18.31 -18.07
C GLY A 255 1.66 -17.49 -16.77
N GLY A 256 0.54 -17.05 -16.17
CA GLY A 256 0.50 -16.40 -14.87
C GLY A 256 1.18 -15.03 -14.82
N ALA A 257 1.48 -14.60 -13.59
CA ALA A 257 2.12 -13.31 -13.37
C ALA A 257 3.55 -13.25 -13.90
N GLN A 258 4.26 -14.38 -13.94
CA GLN A 258 5.62 -14.45 -14.47
C GLN A 258 5.67 -14.10 -15.96
N ALA A 259 4.78 -14.69 -16.77
CA ALA A 259 4.72 -14.40 -18.20
C ALA A 259 4.31 -12.95 -18.46
N MET A 260 3.32 -12.44 -17.71
CA MET A 260 2.89 -11.05 -17.78
C MET A 260 4.01 -10.07 -17.40
N SER A 261 4.74 -10.35 -16.34
CA SER A 261 5.85 -9.51 -15.88
C SER A 261 6.95 -9.41 -16.93
N LYS A 262 7.29 -10.55 -17.58
CA LYS A 262 8.25 -10.59 -18.69
C LYS A 262 7.76 -9.79 -19.89
N GLU A 263 6.48 -9.91 -20.26
CA GLU A 263 5.87 -9.14 -21.36
C GLU A 263 5.96 -7.63 -21.11
N LEU A 264 5.71 -7.19 -19.86
CA LEU A 264 5.67 -5.79 -19.49
C LEU A 264 7.02 -5.23 -19.03
N ASN A 265 8.08 -6.05 -19.05
CA ASN A 265 9.42 -5.72 -18.55
C ASN A 265 9.39 -5.20 -17.09
N ILE A 266 8.65 -5.92 -16.23
CA ILE A 266 8.54 -5.65 -14.81
C ILE A 266 9.12 -6.84 -14.06
N GLU A 267 9.76 -6.60 -12.91
CA GLU A 267 10.32 -7.66 -12.08
C GLU A 267 9.24 -8.62 -11.57
N PHE A 268 9.50 -9.91 -11.63
CA PHE A 268 8.72 -10.94 -10.98
C PHE A 268 9.41 -11.33 -9.67
N LEU A 269 8.86 -10.87 -8.55
CA LEU A 269 9.45 -11.07 -7.22
C LEU A 269 9.36 -12.51 -6.75
N GLY A 270 8.34 -13.25 -7.15
CA GLY A 270 8.19 -14.65 -6.84
C GLY A 270 6.74 -15.09 -6.68
N SER A 271 6.58 -16.40 -6.37
CA SER A 271 5.28 -17.04 -6.14
C SER A 271 5.17 -17.54 -4.71
N ILE A 272 3.99 -17.34 -4.11
CA ILE A 272 3.63 -17.88 -2.79
C ILE A 272 2.64 -19.03 -3.00
N PRO A 273 2.90 -20.22 -2.47
CA PRO A 273 1.96 -21.34 -2.54
C PRO A 273 0.66 -21.06 -1.77
N LEU A 274 -0.43 -21.68 -2.19
CA LEU A 274 -1.66 -21.77 -1.42
C LEU A 274 -1.41 -22.67 -0.21
N ASP A 275 -1.47 -22.11 0.99
CA ASP A 275 -1.26 -22.81 2.24
C ASP A 275 -2.46 -22.61 3.18
N PRO A 276 -3.27 -23.65 3.44
CA PRO A 276 -4.41 -23.55 4.34
C PRO A 276 -4.05 -23.18 5.79
N LEU A 277 -2.82 -23.51 6.23
CA LEU A 277 -2.34 -23.15 7.57
C LEU A 277 -2.05 -21.66 7.66
N LEU A 278 -1.63 -21.03 6.57
CA LEU A 278 -1.48 -19.60 6.51
C LEU A 278 -2.82 -18.88 6.77
N ALA A 279 -3.89 -19.31 6.10
CA ALA A 279 -5.22 -18.74 6.31
C ALA A 279 -5.64 -18.86 7.78
N ARG A 280 -5.43 -20.03 8.38
CA ARG A 280 -5.70 -20.24 9.80
C ARG A 280 -4.87 -19.34 10.72
N CYS A 281 -3.58 -19.18 10.45
CA CYS A 281 -2.73 -18.27 11.23
C CYS A 281 -3.23 -16.82 11.13
N CYS A 282 -3.65 -16.37 9.95
CA CYS A 282 -4.24 -15.04 9.76
C CYS A 282 -5.53 -14.87 10.58
N ASP A 283 -6.41 -15.87 10.60
CA ASP A 283 -7.67 -15.84 11.38
C ASP A 283 -7.41 -15.82 12.89
N GLU A 284 -6.39 -16.55 13.34
CA GLU A 284 -5.98 -16.65 14.76
C GLU A 284 -5.01 -15.52 15.18
N GLY A 285 -4.55 -14.66 14.26
CA GLY A 285 -3.58 -13.60 14.53
C GLY A 285 -2.18 -14.09 14.87
N LYS A 286 -1.84 -15.33 14.48
CA LYS A 286 -0.56 -15.97 14.79
C LYS A 286 0.52 -15.65 13.74
N ASN A 287 1.77 -15.63 14.19
CA ASN A 287 2.90 -15.45 13.29
C ASN A 287 3.20 -16.75 12.53
N PHE A 288 2.80 -16.80 11.23
CA PHE A 288 3.01 -17.97 10.38
C PHE A 288 4.50 -18.34 10.22
N LEU A 289 5.41 -17.36 10.27
CA LEU A 289 6.85 -17.61 10.09
C LEU A 289 7.43 -18.44 11.25
N THR A 290 6.95 -18.19 12.46
CA THR A 290 7.39 -18.93 13.67
C THR A 290 6.67 -20.27 13.79
N GLU A 291 5.36 -20.30 13.53
CA GLU A 291 4.55 -21.52 13.59
C GLU A 291 4.97 -22.56 12.54
N MET A 292 5.38 -22.12 11.36
CA MET A 292 5.63 -22.96 10.18
C MET A 292 6.99 -22.69 9.52
N SER A 293 8.05 -22.50 10.32
CA SER A 293 9.39 -22.09 9.88
C SER A 293 9.99 -22.89 8.72
N ASN A 294 9.63 -24.15 8.58
CA ASN A 294 10.11 -25.07 7.50
C ASN A 294 9.13 -25.20 6.33
N SER A 295 8.08 -24.33 6.27
CA SER A 295 7.11 -24.38 5.16
C SER A 295 7.74 -23.88 3.84
N PRO A 296 7.38 -24.50 2.69
CA PRO A 296 7.71 -23.95 1.37
C PRO A 296 7.28 -22.48 1.19
N THR A 297 6.17 -22.10 1.83
CA THR A 297 5.66 -20.73 1.85
C THR A 297 6.66 -19.77 2.50
N VAL A 298 7.26 -20.17 3.63
CA VAL A 298 8.27 -19.33 4.32
C VAL A 298 9.53 -19.19 3.48
N ASN A 299 9.96 -20.26 2.82
CA ASN A 299 11.13 -20.20 1.94
C ASN A 299 10.89 -19.26 0.75
N ALA A 300 9.72 -19.38 0.10
CA ALA A 300 9.34 -18.49 -1.00
C ALA A 300 9.28 -17.01 -0.53
N LEU A 301 8.71 -16.77 0.64
CA LEU A 301 8.61 -15.43 1.21
C LEU A 301 10.00 -14.82 1.51
N ASN A 302 10.93 -15.60 2.06
CA ASN A 302 12.29 -15.15 2.33
C ASN A 302 12.98 -14.69 1.04
N GLU A 303 12.82 -15.42 -0.06
CA GLU A 303 13.39 -15.04 -1.36
C GLU A 303 12.71 -13.78 -1.93
N ILE A 304 11.39 -13.65 -1.78
CA ILE A 304 10.67 -12.43 -2.16
C ILE A 304 11.17 -11.23 -1.35
N CYS A 305 11.31 -11.37 -0.03
CA CYS A 305 11.80 -10.28 0.83
C CYS A 305 13.24 -9.86 0.49
N LYS A 306 14.13 -10.81 0.17
CA LYS A 306 15.49 -10.49 -0.30
C LYS A 306 15.46 -9.64 -1.57
N ARG A 307 14.63 -10.00 -2.55
CA ARG A 307 14.47 -9.24 -3.80
C ARG A 307 13.88 -7.86 -3.55
N ILE A 308 12.88 -7.73 -2.65
CA ILE A 308 12.33 -6.43 -2.26
C ILE A 308 13.41 -5.53 -1.68
N VAL A 309 14.23 -6.04 -0.74
CA VAL A 309 15.33 -5.28 -0.14
C VAL A 309 16.31 -4.83 -1.20
N GLN A 310 16.75 -5.74 -2.08
CA GLN A 310 17.67 -5.42 -3.19
C GLN A 310 17.09 -4.33 -4.09
N LYS A 311 15.80 -4.44 -4.49
CA LYS A 311 15.15 -3.44 -5.35
C LYS A 311 15.03 -2.07 -4.66
N CYS A 312 14.78 -2.04 -3.37
CA CYS A 312 14.77 -0.78 -2.62
C CYS A 312 16.15 -0.10 -2.58
N GLU A 313 17.22 -0.87 -2.59
CA GLU A 313 18.59 -0.33 -2.66
C GLU A 313 18.91 0.19 -4.06
N GLU A 314 18.55 -0.57 -5.12
CA GLU A 314 18.72 -0.17 -6.52
C GLU A 314 17.97 1.14 -6.84
N GLU A 315 16.72 1.30 -6.36
CA GLU A 315 15.95 2.53 -6.58
C GLU A 315 16.55 3.77 -5.92
N LYS A 316 17.25 3.61 -4.79
CA LYS A 316 17.96 4.71 -4.14
C LYS A 316 19.19 5.14 -4.93
N GLU A 317 19.91 4.20 -5.50
CA GLU A 317 21.09 4.51 -6.33
C GLU A 317 20.69 5.25 -7.62
N ASN A 318 19.51 4.91 -8.17
CA ASN A 318 18.98 5.54 -9.38
C ASN A 318 18.38 6.94 -9.14
N CYS A 319 18.02 7.29 -7.88
CA CYS A 319 17.49 8.58 -7.49
C CYS A 319 18.39 9.30 -6.45
N PRO A 320 19.60 9.76 -6.81
CA PRO A 320 20.56 10.32 -5.85
C PRO A 320 20.14 11.66 -5.20
N ASN A 321 19.02 12.28 -5.63
CA ASN A 321 18.60 13.59 -5.13
C ASN A 321 17.80 13.57 -3.82
N ASN A 322 17.57 12.38 -3.21
CA ASN A 322 16.91 12.27 -1.89
C ASN A 322 17.86 11.90 -0.74
N SER A 323 19.17 11.91 -1.00
CA SER A 323 20.15 11.69 0.05
C SER A 323 20.54 13.01 0.71
N MET A 324 20.03 13.21 1.92
CA MET A 324 20.65 13.91 3.04
C MET A 324 21.26 15.30 2.77
N GLN A 325 20.54 16.30 3.13
CA GLN A 325 21.22 17.39 3.86
C GLN A 325 21.29 16.95 5.33
N ASN A 326 22.38 16.24 5.66
CA ASN A 326 22.86 16.13 7.02
C ASN A 326 23.45 17.47 7.44
N VAL A 327 22.82 18.10 8.40
CA VAL A 327 23.51 18.87 9.46
C VAL A 327 22.76 18.65 10.76
#